data_7e5c403806df7f6e06d4cbbdacc51f5b
#
_entry.id   7e5c403806df7f6e06d4cbbdacc51f5b
#
_cell.length_a   1.000
_cell.length_b   1.000
_cell.length_c   1.000
_cell.angle_alpha   90.00
_cell.angle_beta   90.00
_cell.angle_gamma   90.00
#
_symmetry.space_group_name_H-M   'P 1'
#
loop_
_entity.id
_entity.type
_entity.pdbx_description
1 polymer ?
#
loop_
_entity_poly.entity_id
_entity_poly.type
_entity_poly.pdbx_seq_one_letter_code
_entity_poly.pdbx_strand_id
1 'polypeptide(L)'
;MVYLNTDTVVSGSYVLIASGSPLVKNTIVDFSKKVDDPNAHDDKKTVFDISLERNPSENNPGKPAVGNLGSGSDYASFYQYAGVPSADFYYIFGYKNKTVFYPVYHSQHDTFNWTVKFVDPKFLFHKAMTQLTGGLLLQFADAPLLKMDVMTYAEALNISLNSLISAYPKKLKDYAGSMDYLRMAVEKFYDTAKTFSTARYSYI
;
A
#
# COMPACT_ATOMS: atom_id res chain seq x y z
N MET A 1 5.51 14.45 7.57
CA MET A 1 4.07 14.15 7.76
C MET A 1 3.72 12.95 6.90
N VAL A 2 2.83 12.07 7.37
CA VAL A 2 2.24 10.96 6.61
C VAL A 2 0.74 10.97 6.89
N TYR A 3 -0.08 10.71 5.88
CA TYR A 3 -1.52 10.55 6.02
C TYR A 3 -1.88 9.06 5.98
N LEU A 4 -2.54 8.57 7.01
CA LEU A 4 -3.02 7.19 7.10
C LEU A 4 -4.55 7.20 6.97
N ASN A 5 -5.04 6.61 5.90
CA ASN A 5 -6.46 6.50 5.57
C ASN A 5 -7.01 5.13 5.97
N THR A 6 -8.23 5.10 6.43
CA THR A 6 -8.95 3.88 6.81
C THR A 6 -10.42 4.01 6.45
N ASP A 7 -10.69 4.18 5.15
CA ASP A 7 -12.04 4.23 4.62
C ASP A 7 -12.58 2.83 4.37
N THR A 8 -13.85 2.58 4.70
CA THR A 8 -14.49 1.25 4.60
C THR A 8 -13.63 0.12 5.18
N VAL A 9 -13.04 0.38 6.31
CA VAL A 9 -11.91 -0.34 6.92
C VAL A 9 -12.07 -1.87 7.02
N VAL A 10 -13.28 -2.38 7.22
CA VAL A 10 -13.61 -3.81 7.22
C VAL A 10 -14.86 -4.04 6.38
N SER A 11 -14.68 -4.09 5.06
CA SER A 11 -15.74 -4.43 4.12
C SER A 11 -15.87 -5.94 3.86
N GLY A 12 -14.93 -6.72 4.34
CA GLY A 12 -14.90 -8.18 4.25
C GLY A 12 -13.91 -8.79 5.23
N SER A 13 -13.76 -10.11 5.19
CA SER A 13 -12.97 -10.86 6.16
C SER A 13 -11.94 -11.81 5.52
N TYR A 14 -11.60 -11.60 4.25
CA TYR A 14 -10.72 -12.54 3.54
C TYR A 14 -9.25 -12.10 3.55
N VAL A 15 -8.96 -10.88 3.13
CA VAL A 15 -7.57 -10.40 3.02
C VAL A 15 -7.49 -8.90 3.20
N LEU A 16 -6.41 -8.43 3.82
CA LEU A 16 -6.06 -7.02 3.86
C LEU A 16 -5.58 -6.57 2.47
N ILE A 17 -6.14 -5.48 1.98
CA ILE A 17 -5.62 -4.70 0.89
C ILE A 17 -4.92 -3.47 1.45
N ALA A 18 -3.72 -3.22 0.97
CA ALA A 18 -2.97 -2.02 1.28
C ALA A 18 -2.60 -1.28 0.00
N SER A 19 -2.69 0.03 0.03
CA SER A 19 -2.19 0.92 -1.01
C SER A 19 -1.38 2.04 -0.37
N GLY A 20 -0.36 2.53 -1.07
CA GLY A 20 0.47 3.59 -0.50
C GLY A 20 1.33 4.31 -1.53
N SER A 21 1.73 5.53 -1.19
CA SER A 21 2.80 6.19 -1.89
C SER A 21 4.09 5.39 -1.77
N PRO A 22 4.97 5.38 -2.77
CA PRO A 22 6.16 4.52 -2.78
C PRO A 22 7.02 4.62 -1.52
N LEU A 23 7.13 5.82 -0.93
CA LEU A 23 7.95 6.08 0.26
C LEU A 23 7.54 5.25 1.49
N VAL A 24 6.29 4.83 1.61
CA VAL A 24 5.76 4.16 2.82
C VAL A 24 5.47 2.67 2.63
N LYS A 25 5.54 2.13 1.40
CA LYS A 25 5.18 0.74 1.10
C LYS A 25 5.95 -0.29 1.93
N ASN A 26 7.28 -0.17 2.01
CA ASN A 26 8.08 -1.10 2.79
C ASN A 26 7.76 -1.03 4.29
N THR A 27 7.48 0.16 4.82
CA THR A 27 7.07 0.33 6.23
C THR A 27 5.75 -0.36 6.53
N ILE A 28 4.79 -0.30 5.60
CA ILE A 28 3.50 -1.02 5.72
C ILE A 28 3.75 -2.52 5.76
N VAL A 29 4.53 -3.05 4.82
CA VAL A 29 4.88 -4.47 4.74
C VAL A 29 5.59 -4.95 6.01
N ASP A 30 6.56 -4.19 6.51
CA ASP A 30 7.31 -4.58 7.69
C ASP A 30 6.46 -4.51 8.97
N PHE A 31 5.55 -3.54 9.04
CA PHE A 31 4.66 -3.46 10.21
C PHE A 31 3.59 -4.56 10.20
N SER A 32 3.11 -4.99 9.03
CA SER A 32 2.15 -6.09 8.91
C SER A 32 2.64 -7.42 9.48
N LYS A 33 3.96 -7.61 9.61
CA LYS A 33 4.59 -8.77 10.29
C LYS A 33 4.39 -8.78 11.81
N LYS A 34 3.95 -7.66 12.40
CA LYS A 34 3.79 -7.48 13.86
C LYS A 34 2.33 -7.56 14.33
N VAL A 35 1.41 -7.74 13.41
CA VAL A 35 -0.03 -7.77 13.70
C VAL A 35 -0.56 -9.16 13.37
N ASP A 36 -1.21 -9.80 14.32
CA ASP A 36 -1.87 -11.09 14.10
C ASP A 36 -3.08 -10.92 13.18
N ASP A 37 -3.21 -11.83 12.20
CA ASP A 37 -4.37 -11.84 11.31
C ASP A 37 -5.48 -12.74 11.88
N PRO A 38 -6.75 -12.33 11.87
CA PRO A 38 -7.86 -13.18 12.30
C PRO A 38 -8.04 -14.48 11.49
N ASN A 39 -7.49 -14.54 10.28
CA ASN A 39 -7.45 -15.75 9.44
C ASN A 39 -6.23 -16.64 9.69
N ALA A 40 -5.50 -16.44 10.78
CA ALA A 40 -4.32 -17.22 11.10
C ALA A 40 -4.59 -18.74 11.05
N HIS A 41 -3.71 -19.49 10.40
CA HIS A 41 -3.78 -20.95 10.27
C HIS A 41 -2.37 -21.52 10.06
N ASP A 42 -2.17 -22.76 10.45
CA ASP A 42 -0.89 -23.46 10.37
C ASP A 42 0.28 -22.62 10.96
N ASP A 43 1.29 -22.36 10.16
CA ASP A 43 2.45 -21.53 10.48
C ASP A 43 2.24 -20.04 10.15
N LYS A 44 1.14 -19.68 9.48
CA LYS A 44 0.80 -18.31 9.06
C LYS A 44 -0.02 -17.61 10.12
N LYS A 45 0.58 -16.63 10.77
CA LYS A 45 0.00 -15.97 11.94
C LYS A 45 -0.30 -14.49 11.72
N THR A 46 0.50 -13.83 10.89
CA THR A 46 0.46 -12.38 10.78
C THR A 46 -0.33 -11.89 9.58
N VAL A 47 -0.70 -10.61 9.59
CA VAL A 47 -1.27 -9.93 8.44
C VAL A 47 -0.35 -10.04 7.22
N PHE A 48 0.97 -10.02 7.43
CA PHE A 48 1.94 -10.25 6.37
C PHE A 48 1.77 -11.66 5.74
N ASP A 49 1.71 -12.71 6.57
CA ASP A 49 1.65 -14.09 6.09
C ASP A 49 0.39 -14.35 5.26
N ILE A 50 -0.75 -13.91 5.78
CA ILE A 50 -2.04 -14.08 5.10
C ILE A 50 -2.12 -13.21 3.83
N SER A 51 -1.60 -11.99 3.88
CA SER A 51 -1.58 -11.13 2.69
C SER A 51 -0.61 -11.65 1.63
N LEU A 52 0.53 -12.20 2.01
CA LEU A 52 1.46 -12.84 1.08
C LEU A 52 0.83 -14.05 0.39
N GLU A 53 0.06 -14.85 1.11
CA GLU A 53 -0.64 -16.01 0.55
C GLU A 53 -1.78 -15.61 -0.40
N ARG A 54 -2.59 -14.62 0.00
CA ARG A 54 -3.86 -14.32 -0.67
C ARG A 54 -3.79 -13.17 -1.67
N ASN A 55 -2.77 -12.32 -1.54
CA ASN A 55 -2.51 -11.15 -2.39
C ASN A 55 -1.00 -10.93 -2.56
N PRO A 56 -0.24 -11.89 -3.15
CA PRO A 56 1.18 -11.74 -3.38
C PRO A 56 1.50 -10.63 -4.39
N SER A 57 2.65 -10.00 -4.24
CA SER A 57 3.14 -9.01 -5.21
C SER A 57 3.70 -9.70 -6.45
N GLU A 58 3.23 -9.31 -7.63
CA GLU A 58 3.77 -9.78 -8.91
C GLU A 58 5.19 -9.26 -9.15
N ASN A 59 5.50 -8.05 -8.69
CA ASN A 59 6.78 -7.37 -8.95
C ASN A 59 7.82 -7.58 -7.84
N ASN A 60 7.41 -8.05 -6.65
CA ASN A 60 8.29 -8.25 -5.50
C ASN A 60 8.04 -9.63 -4.87
N PRO A 61 8.61 -10.70 -5.41
CA PRO A 61 8.44 -12.04 -4.88
C PRO A 61 8.78 -12.10 -3.37
N GLY A 62 7.94 -12.79 -2.59
CA GLY A 62 8.11 -12.91 -1.14
C GLY A 62 7.56 -11.72 -0.32
N LYS A 63 6.87 -10.78 -0.97
CA LYS A 63 6.15 -9.69 -0.28
C LYS A 63 4.67 -9.69 -0.69
N PRO A 64 3.75 -9.28 0.22
CA PRO A 64 2.37 -8.99 -0.17
C PRO A 64 2.32 -7.77 -1.09
N ALA A 65 1.28 -7.70 -1.91
CA ALA A 65 1.05 -6.56 -2.78
C ALA A 65 0.66 -5.31 -1.97
N VAL A 66 1.31 -4.19 -2.27
CA VAL A 66 0.89 -2.85 -1.84
C VAL A 66 0.66 -2.02 -3.10
N GLY A 67 -0.61 -1.73 -3.36
CA GLY A 67 -1.06 -1.00 -4.54
C GLY A 67 -0.59 0.45 -4.60
N ASN A 68 -0.92 1.12 -5.69
CA ASN A 68 -0.77 2.56 -5.81
C ASN A 68 -2.07 3.24 -5.38
N LEU A 69 -1.95 4.44 -4.82
CA LEU A 69 -3.11 5.27 -4.49
C LEU A 69 -3.71 5.88 -5.77
N GLY A 70 -5.04 5.85 -5.84
CA GLY A 70 -5.82 6.55 -6.85
C GLY A 70 -6.42 7.84 -6.32
N SER A 71 -7.75 7.98 -6.43
CA SER A 71 -8.50 9.17 -6.00
C SER A 71 -9.87 8.81 -5.38
N GLY A 72 -10.00 7.64 -4.80
CA GLY A 72 -11.29 7.11 -4.33
C GLY A 72 -11.65 7.48 -2.88
N SER A 73 -10.79 8.18 -2.13
CA SER A 73 -11.01 8.52 -0.73
C SER A 73 -10.26 9.79 -0.33
N ASP A 74 -10.37 10.20 0.92
CA ASP A 74 -9.85 11.46 1.48
C ASP A 74 -8.34 11.65 1.31
N TYR A 75 -7.57 10.56 1.23
CA TYR A 75 -6.13 10.63 0.94
C TYR A 75 -5.82 11.38 -0.37
N ALA A 76 -6.76 11.47 -1.30
CA ALA A 76 -6.54 12.11 -2.59
C ALA A 76 -6.12 13.58 -2.45
N SER A 77 -6.75 14.32 -1.54
CA SER A 77 -6.41 15.72 -1.27
C SER A 77 -5.01 15.86 -0.69
N PHE A 78 -4.63 15.00 0.25
CA PHE A 78 -3.30 15.00 0.87
C PHE A 78 -2.22 14.55 -0.10
N TYR A 79 -2.45 13.47 -0.82
CA TYR A 79 -1.47 12.87 -1.71
C TYR A 79 -1.26 13.67 -2.99
N GLN A 80 -2.34 14.02 -3.69
CA GLN A 80 -2.26 14.61 -5.02
C GLN A 80 -2.09 16.13 -5.01
N TYR A 81 -2.66 16.85 -4.03
CA TYR A 81 -2.56 18.31 -3.96
C TYR A 81 -1.48 18.78 -2.99
N ALA A 82 -1.41 18.16 -1.81
CA ALA A 82 -0.45 18.58 -0.79
C ALA A 82 0.89 17.84 -0.86
N GLY A 83 1.03 16.79 -1.70
CA GLY A 83 2.25 16.01 -1.83
C GLY A 83 2.63 15.23 -0.56
N VAL A 84 1.66 14.94 0.30
CA VAL A 84 1.87 14.20 1.55
C VAL A 84 1.89 12.70 1.26
N PRO A 85 2.97 11.97 1.65
CA PRO A 85 2.98 10.52 1.59
C PRO A 85 1.77 9.94 2.32
N SER A 86 1.02 9.09 1.63
CA SER A 86 -0.26 8.58 2.12
C SER A 86 -0.35 7.07 1.98
N ALA A 87 -1.17 6.45 2.81
CA ALA A 87 -1.49 5.04 2.76
C ALA A 87 -2.98 4.82 3.02
N ASP A 88 -3.54 3.73 2.47
CA ASP A 88 -4.92 3.31 2.64
C ASP A 88 -5.00 1.80 2.90
N PHE A 89 -5.87 1.39 3.82
CA PHE A 89 -5.96 0.00 4.27
C PHE A 89 -7.41 -0.40 4.51
N TYR A 90 -7.77 -1.59 4.02
CA TYR A 90 -9.07 -2.18 4.29
C TYR A 90 -9.08 -3.70 4.07
N TYR A 91 -9.91 -4.42 4.81
CA TYR A 91 -10.20 -5.84 4.56
C TYR A 91 -11.32 -6.00 3.55
N ILE A 92 -11.18 -6.97 2.64
CA ILE A 92 -12.18 -7.29 1.61
C ILE A 92 -12.63 -8.75 1.67
N PHE A 93 -13.71 -9.09 0.95
CA PHE A 93 -14.20 -10.46 0.80
C PHE A 93 -13.35 -11.35 -0.11
N GLY A 94 -12.44 -10.78 -0.91
CA GLY A 94 -11.54 -11.50 -1.79
C GLY A 94 -12.00 -11.60 -3.25
N TYR A 95 -11.02 -11.72 -4.13
CA TYR A 95 -11.23 -11.70 -5.58
C TYR A 95 -11.83 -12.99 -6.14
N LYS A 96 -11.71 -14.12 -5.45
CA LYS A 96 -12.17 -15.43 -5.95
C LYS A 96 -13.67 -15.49 -6.21
N ASN A 97 -14.46 -14.69 -5.48
CA ASN A 97 -15.91 -14.65 -5.62
C ASN A 97 -16.39 -13.52 -6.55
N LYS A 98 -15.50 -12.85 -7.28
CA LYS A 98 -15.82 -11.67 -8.11
C LYS A 98 -16.51 -10.53 -7.33
N THR A 99 -16.53 -10.59 -6.02
CA THR A 99 -17.14 -9.61 -5.13
C THR A 99 -16.03 -8.74 -4.57
N VAL A 100 -15.67 -7.69 -5.29
CA VAL A 100 -14.62 -6.75 -4.86
C VAL A 100 -15.14 -5.84 -3.74
N PHE A 101 -16.44 -5.58 -3.73
CA PHE A 101 -17.10 -4.68 -2.78
C PHE A 101 -18.23 -5.41 -2.04
N TYR A 102 -18.51 -5.00 -0.81
CA TYR A 102 -19.63 -5.53 -0.05
C TYR A 102 -20.98 -5.00 -0.58
N PRO A 103 -22.04 -5.83 -0.58
CA PRO A 103 -23.26 -5.54 -1.35
C PRO A 103 -24.12 -4.41 -0.80
N VAL A 104 -23.85 -3.93 0.41
CA VAL A 104 -24.62 -2.86 1.05
C VAL A 104 -23.95 -1.49 0.98
N TYR A 105 -22.78 -1.40 0.34
CA TYR A 105 -22.02 -0.14 0.19
C TYR A 105 -22.88 0.98 -0.38
N HIS A 106 -22.81 2.17 0.24
CA HIS A 106 -23.60 3.34 -0.11
C HIS A 106 -25.12 3.14 -0.07
N SER A 107 -25.58 2.21 0.73
CA SER A 107 -27.02 1.99 0.94
C SER A 107 -27.42 2.18 2.41
N GLN A 108 -28.72 2.31 2.67
CA GLN A 108 -29.25 2.36 4.05
C GLN A 108 -29.11 1.02 4.81
N HIS A 109 -28.70 -0.04 4.12
CA HIS A 109 -28.43 -1.34 4.73
C HIS A 109 -27.00 -1.49 5.24
N ASP A 110 -26.13 -0.54 4.96
CA ASP A 110 -24.77 -0.47 5.53
C ASP A 110 -24.85 -0.02 6.99
N THR A 111 -25.05 -0.99 7.86
CA THR A 111 -25.38 -0.77 9.26
C THR A 111 -24.48 -1.61 10.17
N PHE A 112 -24.43 -1.23 11.44
CA PHE A 112 -23.81 -2.03 12.49
C PHE A 112 -24.28 -3.49 12.49
N ASN A 113 -25.58 -3.71 12.28
CA ASN A 113 -26.16 -5.05 12.21
C ASN A 113 -25.61 -5.88 11.04
N TRP A 114 -25.34 -5.26 9.88
CA TRP A 114 -24.66 -5.90 8.77
C TRP A 114 -23.25 -6.37 9.18
N THR A 115 -22.46 -5.48 9.77
CA THR A 115 -21.09 -5.78 10.21
C THR A 115 -21.07 -6.95 11.19
N VAL A 116 -21.92 -6.90 12.23
CA VAL A 116 -21.95 -7.93 13.29
C VAL A 116 -22.45 -9.28 12.78
N LYS A 117 -23.39 -9.29 11.82
CA LYS A 117 -23.95 -10.56 11.32
C LYS A 117 -23.13 -11.20 10.22
N PHE A 118 -22.52 -10.41 9.33
CA PHE A 118 -22.02 -10.93 8.07
C PHE A 118 -20.53 -10.69 7.81
N VAL A 119 -19.91 -9.72 8.50
CA VAL A 119 -18.54 -9.31 8.21
C VAL A 119 -17.58 -9.66 9.34
N ASP A 120 -17.80 -9.11 10.53
CA ASP A 120 -16.89 -9.26 11.68
C ASP A 120 -17.66 -9.39 13.02
N PRO A 121 -18.30 -10.53 13.27
CA PRO A 121 -19.14 -10.76 14.45
C PRO A 121 -18.44 -10.57 15.80
N LYS A 122 -17.11 -10.72 15.81
CA LYS A 122 -16.29 -10.61 17.03
C LYS A 122 -15.35 -9.40 17.00
N PHE A 123 -15.45 -8.53 16.01
CA PHE A 123 -14.59 -7.36 15.82
C PHE A 123 -13.09 -7.69 15.77
N LEU A 124 -12.71 -8.89 15.31
CA LEU A 124 -11.32 -9.32 15.24
C LEU A 124 -10.58 -8.61 14.09
N PHE A 125 -11.24 -8.41 12.95
CA PHE A 125 -10.68 -7.67 11.83
C PHE A 125 -10.56 -6.18 12.16
N HIS A 126 -11.54 -5.60 12.84
CA HIS A 126 -11.44 -4.23 13.36
C HIS A 126 -10.30 -4.08 14.37
N LYS A 127 -10.10 -5.08 15.25
CA LYS A 127 -8.94 -5.12 16.15
C LYS A 127 -7.62 -5.13 15.39
N ALA A 128 -7.46 -6.02 14.40
CA ALA A 128 -6.26 -6.11 13.59
C ALA A 128 -5.97 -4.79 12.85
N MET A 129 -7.01 -4.17 12.27
CA MET A 129 -6.90 -2.85 11.63
C MET A 129 -6.50 -1.75 12.59
N THR A 130 -7.07 -1.74 13.78
CA THR A 130 -6.70 -0.77 14.83
C THR A 130 -5.23 -0.94 15.24
N GLN A 131 -4.77 -2.17 15.39
CA GLN A 131 -3.38 -2.48 15.71
C GLN A 131 -2.43 -2.06 14.59
N LEU A 132 -2.79 -2.35 13.34
CA LEU A 132 -2.00 -1.98 12.16
C LEU A 132 -1.90 -0.45 12.03
N THR A 133 -3.04 0.24 12.01
CA THR A 133 -3.08 1.69 11.77
C THR A 133 -2.51 2.47 12.96
N GLY A 134 -2.89 2.11 14.19
CA GLY A 134 -2.38 2.76 15.39
C GLY A 134 -0.88 2.54 15.59
N GLY A 135 -0.39 1.34 15.27
CA GLY A 135 1.04 1.05 15.34
C GLY A 135 1.85 1.77 14.26
N LEU A 136 1.34 1.86 13.02
CA LEU A 136 1.95 2.68 11.98
C LEU A 136 1.96 4.17 12.35
N LEU A 137 0.86 4.68 12.92
CA LEU A 137 0.78 6.05 13.41
C LEU A 137 1.87 6.33 14.44
N LEU A 138 2.01 5.46 15.43
CA LEU A 138 3.05 5.57 16.45
C LEU A 138 4.45 5.51 15.83
N GLN A 139 4.67 4.57 14.92
CA GLN A 139 5.97 4.42 14.27
C GLN A 139 6.37 5.66 13.43
N PHE A 140 5.42 6.30 12.75
CA PHE A 140 5.70 7.53 11.98
C PHE A 140 5.83 8.77 12.88
N ALA A 141 5.13 8.80 14.02
CA ALA A 141 5.16 9.95 14.95
C ALA A 141 6.41 9.96 15.84
N ASP A 142 6.88 8.79 16.27
CA ASP A 142 7.92 8.66 17.32
C ASP A 142 9.30 8.24 16.78
N ALA A 143 9.42 7.83 15.52
CA ALA A 143 10.70 7.39 14.98
C ALA A 143 11.68 8.56 14.83
N PRO A 144 12.91 8.47 15.39
CA PRO A 144 13.95 9.50 15.23
C PRO A 144 14.31 9.76 13.78
N LEU A 145 14.27 8.71 12.95
CA LEU A 145 14.40 8.78 11.49
C LEU A 145 13.10 8.31 10.85
N LEU A 146 12.52 9.15 10.00
CA LEU A 146 11.29 8.83 9.28
C LEU A 146 11.42 7.48 8.57
N LYS A 147 10.47 6.59 8.78
CA LYS A 147 10.41 5.27 8.14
C LYS A 147 9.87 5.39 6.71
N MET A 148 10.57 6.18 5.90
CA MET A 148 10.31 6.39 4.48
C MET A 148 11.46 5.81 3.66
N ASP A 149 11.16 5.15 2.55
CA ASP A 149 12.13 4.47 1.70
C ASP A 149 12.21 5.13 0.33
N VAL A 150 13.27 5.92 0.11
CA VAL A 150 13.52 6.60 -1.18
C VAL A 150 13.89 5.61 -2.29
N MET A 151 14.46 4.44 -1.96
CA MET A 151 14.73 3.42 -2.97
C MET A 151 13.46 2.90 -3.62
N THR A 152 12.43 2.58 -2.80
CA THR A 152 11.12 2.15 -3.33
C THR A 152 10.50 3.22 -4.24
N TYR A 153 10.75 4.51 -3.96
CA TYR A 153 10.31 5.59 -4.84
C TYR A 153 11.08 5.59 -6.18
N ALA A 154 12.39 5.43 -6.14
CA ALA A 154 13.22 5.35 -7.34
C ALA A 154 12.85 4.15 -8.22
N GLU A 155 12.63 2.99 -7.61
CA GLU A 155 12.14 1.78 -8.29
C GLU A 155 10.78 2.01 -8.95
N ALA A 156 9.84 2.66 -8.25
CA ALA A 156 8.52 2.98 -8.80
C ALA A 156 8.60 3.91 -10.01
N LEU A 157 9.48 4.91 -9.99
CA LEU A 157 9.72 5.80 -11.13
C LEU A 157 10.29 5.03 -12.32
N ASN A 158 11.27 4.15 -12.10
CA ASN A 158 11.86 3.35 -13.15
C ASN A 158 10.85 2.38 -13.79
N ILE A 159 10.05 1.69 -12.97
CA ILE A 159 8.97 0.81 -13.45
C ILE A 159 7.96 1.61 -14.27
N SER A 160 7.53 2.78 -13.79
CA SER A 160 6.56 3.63 -14.47
C SER A 160 7.07 4.15 -15.81
N LEU A 161 8.34 4.57 -15.87
CA LEU A 161 8.98 5.03 -17.10
C LEU A 161 9.05 3.90 -18.15
N ASN A 162 9.51 2.72 -17.73
CA ASN A 162 9.61 1.57 -18.62
C ASN A 162 8.24 1.12 -19.13
N SER A 163 7.24 1.12 -18.27
CA SER A 163 5.86 0.81 -18.64
C SER A 163 5.29 1.82 -19.64
N LEU A 164 5.52 3.11 -19.42
CA LEU A 164 5.11 4.18 -20.34
C LEU A 164 5.73 4.01 -21.73
N ILE A 165 7.04 3.76 -21.77
CA ILE A 165 7.77 3.59 -23.03
C ILE A 165 7.30 2.34 -23.77
N SER A 166 7.06 1.24 -23.04
CA SER A 166 6.57 -0.01 -23.63
C SER A 166 5.14 0.11 -24.14
N ALA A 167 4.28 0.85 -23.43
CA ALA A 167 2.88 1.01 -23.81
C ALA A 167 2.67 1.94 -25.02
N TYR A 168 3.53 2.97 -25.19
CA TYR A 168 3.31 4.02 -26.18
C TYR A 168 4.56 4.35 -27.03
N PRO A 169 5.32 3.36 -27.57
CA PRO A 169 6.60 3.61 -28.22
C PRO A 169 6.49 4.55 -29.41
N LYS A 170 5.47 4.35 -30.28
CA LYS A 170 5.25 5.19 -31.45
C LYS A 170 4.82 6.61 -31.11
N LYS A 171 3.84 6.75 -30.20
CA LYS A 171 3.36 8.07 -29.78
C LYS A 171 4.46 8.90 -29.12
N LEU A 172 5.26 8.28 -28.26
CA LEU A 172 6.36 8.98 -27.63
C LEU A 172 7.41 9.44 -28.64
N LYS A 173 7.75 8.61 -29.64
CA LYS A 173 8.65 9.00 -30.73
C LYS A 173 8.09 10.15 -31.55
N ASP A 174 6.82 10.09 -31.92
CA ASP A 174 6.18 11.06 -32.82
C ASP A 174 5.93 12.42 -32.14
N TYR A 175 5.59 12.45 -30.84
CA TYR A 175 5.14 13.65 -30.14
C TYR A 175 6.10 14.17 -29.07
N ALA A 176 6.91 13.32 -28.44
CA ALA A 176 7.83 13.70 -27.39
C ALA A 176 9.31 13.68 -27.84
N GLY A 177 9.60 13.12 -29.02
CA GLY A 177 10.96 12.96 -29.50
C GLY A 177 11.77 11.94 -28.69
N SER A 178 12.99 12.33 -28.26
CA SER A 178 13.83 11.45 -27.43
C SER A 178 13.40 11.48 -25.96
N MET A 179 13.36 10.29 -25.35
CA MET A 179 13.14 10.10 -23.93
C MET A 179 14.46 10.04 -23.13
N ASP A 180 15.59 10.30 -23.76
CA ASP A 180 16.92 10.09 -23.15
C ASP A 180 17.13 10.98 -21.92
N TYR A 181 16.70 12.25 -21.99
CA TYR A 181 16.81 13.15 -20.85
C TYR A 181 16.03 12.64 -19.63
N LEU A 182 14.81 12.15 -19.84
CA LEU A 182 14.01 11.60 -18.76
C LEU A 182 14.60 10.29 -18.21
N ARG A 183 15.13 9.42 -19.08
CA ARG A 183 15.86 8.22 -18.65
C ARG A 183 17.04 8.57 -17.76
N MET A 184 17.90 9.48 -18.22
CA MET A 184 19.07 9.94 -17.45
C MET A 184 18.67 10.54 -16.10
N ALA A 185 17.56 11.29 -16.04
CA ALA A 185 17.07 11.87 -14.80
C ALA A 185 16.59 10.79 -13.81
N VAL A 186 15.86 9.78 -14.29
CA VAL A 186 15.41 8.65 -13.46
C VAL A 186 16.58 7.79 -12.99
N GLU A 187 17.56 7.50 -13.86
CA GLU A 187 18.78 6.78 -13.50
C GLU A 187 19.59 7.53 -12.44
N LYS A 188 19.81 8.83 -12.63
CA LYS A 188 20.49 9.67 -11.64
C LYS A 188 19.77 9.68 -10.30
N PHE A 189 18.45 9.77 -10.31
CA PHE A 189 17.66 9.70 -9.08
C PHE A 189 17.84 8.34 -8.39
N TYR A 190 17.81 7.26 -9.15
CA TYR A 190 18.01 5.90 -8.65
C TYR A 190 19.37 5.72 -7.96
N ASP A 191 20.45 6.16 -8.59
CA ASP A 191 21.81 6.07 -8.05
C ASP A 191 21.96 6.92 -6.77
N THR A 192 21.37 8.12 -6.78
CA THR A 192 21.37 9.01 -5.61
C THR A 192 20.56 8.39 -4.45
N ALA A 193 19.39 7.82 -4.73
CA ALA A 193 18.56 7.14 -3.74
C ALA A 193 19.30 5.93 -3.13
N LYS A 194 20.03 5.17 -3.95
CA LYS A 194 20.85 4.04 -3.49
C LYS A 194 21.96 4.50 -2.55
N THR A 195 22.70 5.55 -2.91
CA THR A 195 23.76 6.14 -2.07
C THR A 195 23.18 6.65 -0.74
N PHE A 196 22.08 7.38 -0.79
CA PHE A 196 21.38 7.88 0.41
C PHE A 196 20.93 6.74 1.33
N SER A 197 20.33 5.70 0.77
CA SER A 197 19.85 4.55 1.54
C SER A 197 21.01 3.81 2.23
N THR A 198 22.13 3.64 1.54
CA THR A 198 23.34 3.03 2.12
C THR A 198 23.88 3.88 3.29
N ALA A 199 23.99 5.19 3.12
CA ALA A 199 24.43 6.09 4.18
C ALA A 199 23.48 6.04 5.39
N ARG A 200 22.17 6.04 5.15
CA ARG A 200 21.16 5.97 6.21
C ARG A 200 21.30 4.72 7.10
N TYR A 201 21.59 3.56 6.50
CA TYR A 201 21.78 2.31 7.26
C TYR A 201 23.05 2.30 8.10
N SER A 202 24.03 3.17 7.83
CA SER A 202 25.23 3.30 8.65
C SER A 202 25.04 4.13 9.92
N TYR A 203 23.88 4.80 10.08
CA TYR A 203 23.54 5.62 11.25
C TYR A 203 22.48 4.98 12.16
N ILE A 204 22.02 3.76 11.86
CA ILE A 204 21.06 2.98 12.66
C ILE A 204 21.74 1.76 13.24
#